data_210effe4b2e2896b60c7a01ccfee8b8e
#
_entry.id   210effe4b2e2896b60c7a01ccfee8b8e
#
_cell.length_a   1.000
_cell.length_b   1.000
_cell.length_c   1.000
_cell.angle_alpha   90.00
_cell.angle_beta   90.00
_cell.angle_gamma   90.00
#
_symmetry.space_group_name_H-M   'P 1'
#
loop_
_entity.id
_entity.type
_entity.pdbx_description
1 polymer ?
#
loop_
_entity_poly.entity_id
_entity_poly.type
_entity_poly.pdbx_seq_one_letter_code
_entity_poly.pdbx_strand_id
1 'polypeptide(L)'
;MKAPQRIILGAFILLIYSGLSFAADKKADEERAREIEKYLFMAAGAQDRVLEIGLADCIAYTLKSNSEILIKRIEPKLKEDDIRIAKADFEPVFDADYTLHSNTKGSTTTLGYGSIASTRDIDLNAGISGKFITGTEYDIDFLTERYKSNASTQRLNPYHTFEPKMTVTQPVFKDSGILVNTADITIAQNNKAESQEGFKQTVMDAVAKTKIMYYYYMYYLENHSINTSSLKRAKDLLEINKARYAKGIVSSVDLLETESSMAQREKALLSAEASLKKAEDDLKVITNLVNDPELWNAKLKLVDDKPEFNAEKIDLLESMKNAFQYRPDYNSYKIDLRNRDIKILTAKNALFPTVDLTGSLGLNGLGKEYQDALENATTDYKDWSVGFKVEIPWGGGERAEFDQRKLELAQAIMGLKRLEQNVILEVRDKVRAVDIQMRQVGASRIAREKEAQNYAAQEERYAAGQVSTHDILDYQERLAQAELDYIKGLIDYNIALIDLDKSQGLTLAKNNIILEE
;
A
#
# COMPACT_ATOMS: atom_id res chain seq x y z
N MET A 1 -0.96 54.68 27.76
CA MET A 1 -0.19 54.22 26.60
C MET A 1 0.77 53.08 27.02
N LYS A 2 0.40 51.83 26.79
CA LYS A 2 1.28 50.66 26.68
C LYS A 2 0.38 49.52 26.17
N ALA A 3 0.39 49.30 24.87
CA ALA A 3 -0.13 48.10 24.14
C ALA A 3 0.99 47.63 23.22
N PRO A 4 0.91 46.49 22.61
CA PRO A 4 0.66 45.12 23.03
C PRO A 4 1.87 44.22 22.69
N GLN A 5 2.56 43.70 23.67
CA GLN A 5 3.71 42.76 23.43
C GLN A 5 3.32 41.29 23.17
N ARG A 6 2.03 40.93 23.20
CA ARG A 6 1.62 39.50 23.10
C ARG A 6 1.22 39.04 21.69
N ILE A 7 0.91 39.92 20.74
CA ILE A 7 0.63 39.55 19.35
C ILE A 7 1.91 39.22 18.56
N ILE A 8 3.05 39.77 18.99
CA ILE A 8 4.34 39.56 18.33
C ILE A 8 4.91 38.16 18.62
N LEU A 9 4.59 37.54 19.77
CA LEU A 9 5.12 36.21 20.12
C LEU A 9 4.50 35.10 19.30
N GLY A 10 3.20 35.16 18.97
CA GLY A 10 2.51 34.17 18.13
C GLY A 10 2.96 34.20 16.67
N ALA A 11 3.20 35.41 16.12
CA ALA A 11 3.72 35.58 14.76
C ALA A 11 5.20 35.14 14.63
N PHE A 12 5.98 35.31 15.69
CA PHE A 12 7.38 34.88 15.72
C PHE A 12 7.54 33.35 15.82
N ILE A 13 6.65 32.67 16.54
CA ILE A 13 6.64 31.20 16.60
C ILE A 13 6.23 30.60 15.25
N LEU A 14 5.25 31.16 14.55
CA LEU A 14 4.85 30.74 13.19
C LEU A 14 5.93 30.99 12.14
N LEU A 15 6.69 32.10 12.24
CA LEU A 15 7.82 32.41 11.35
C LEU A 15 9.04 31.50 11.60
N ILE A 16 9.30 31.13 12.87
CA ILE A 16 10.37 30.19 13.22
C ILE A 16 10.01 28.78 12.73
N TYR A 17 8.73 28.34 12.84
CA TYR A 17 8.29 27.04 12.33
C TYR A 17 8.33 26.96 10.80
N SER A 18 7.93 28.02 10.10
CA SER A 18 8.02 28.05 8.62
C SER A 18 9.47 28.13 8.12
N GLY A 19 10.35 28.85 8.82
CA GLY A 19 11.77 28.93 8.49
C GLY A 19 12.53 27.63 8.79
N LEU A 20 12.17 26.91 9.85
CA LEU A 20 12.73 25.60 10.19
C LEU A 20 12.28 24.50 9.21
N SER A 21 11.03 24.52 8.75
CA SER A 21 10.52 23.61 7.73
C SER A 21 11.25 23.80 6.39
N PHE A 22 11.42 25.04 5.93
CA PHE A 22 12.08 25.32 4.66
C PHE A 22 13.61 25.02 4.71
N ALA A 23 14.25 25.21 5.85
CA ALA A 23 15.66 24.86 6.03
C ALA A 23 15.87 23.34 6.17
N ALA A 24 14.90 22.62 6.74
CA ALA A 24 14.92 21.17 6.84
C ALA A 24 14.75 20.52 5.46
N ASP A 25 13.83 21.02 4.63
CA ASP A 25 13.64 20.53 3.26
C ASP A 25 14.89 20.74 2.41
N LYS A 26 15.50 21.92 2.46
CA LYS A 26 16.71 22.21 1.68
C LYS A 26 17.89 21.35 2.12
N LYS A 27 18.03 21.08 3.41
CA LYS A 27 19.07 20.19 3.94
C LYS A 27 18.85 18.74 3.51
N ALA A 28 17.60 18.28 3.52
CA ALA A 28 17.23 16.95 3.03
C ALA A 28 17.52 16.78 1.53
N ASP A 29 17.25 17.80 0.73
CA ASP A 29 17.56 17.80 -0.71
C ASP A 29 19.08 17.80 -0.97
N GLU A 30 19.86 18.55 -0.20
CA GLU A 30 21.34 18.54 -0.30
C GLU A 30 21.92 17.19 0.16
N GLU A 31 21.36 16.54 1.19
CA GLU A 31 21.76 15.19 1.62
C GLU A 31 21.44 14.15 0.53
N ARG A 32 20.24 14.20 -0.07
CA ARG A 32 19.88 13.35 -1.20
C ARG A 32 20.79 13.54 -2.41
N ALA A 33 21.10 14.77 -2.77
CA ALA A 33 22.01 15.07 -3.86
C ALA A 33 23.41 14.47 -3.62
N ARG A 34 23.94 14.57 -2.41
CA ARG A 34 25.23 13.96 -2.01
C ARG A 34 25.18 12.44 -2.02
N GLU A 35 24.06 11.83 -1.59
CA GLU A 35 23.87 10.38 -1.67
C GLU A 35 23.85 9.90 -3.11
N ILE A 36 23.15 10.60 -4.01
CA ILE A 36 23.12 10.29 -5.45
C ILE A 36 24.51 10.44 -6.05
N GLU A 37 25.25 11.52 -5.75
CA GLU A 37 26.59 11.75 -6.25
C GLU A 37 27.57 10.65 -5.77
N LYS A 38 27.49 10.29 -4.48
CA LYS A 38 28.26 9.18 -3.90
C LYS A 38 27.94 7.86 -4.59
N TYR A 39 26.64 7.58 -4.81
CA TYR A 39 26.16 6.40 -5.51
C TYR A 39 26.74 6.34 -6.93
N LEU A 40 26.61 7.41 -7.70
CA LEU A 40 27.13 7.49 -9.08
C LEU A 40 28.65 7.31 -9.13
N PHE A 41 29.38 7.86 -8.18
CA PHE A 41 30.82 7.70 -8.07
C PHE A 41 31.22 6.25 -7.78
N MET A 42 30.54 5.58 -6.84
CA MET A 42 30.79 4.17 -6.52
C MET A 42 30.38 3.26 -7.67
N ALA A 43 29.26 3.53 -8.33
CA ALA A 43 28.80 2.77 -9.49
C ALA A 43 29.77 2.89 -10.69
N ALA A 44 30.34 4.07 -10.92
CA ALA A 44 31.33 4.29 -11.97
C ALA A 44 32.68 3.57 -11.70
N GLY A 45 33.02 3.38 -10.42
CA GLY A 45 34.25 2.68 -10.01
C GLY A 45 34.10 1.16 -9.81
N ALA A 46 32.89 0.61 -9.92
CA ALA A 46 32.64 -0.81 -9.73
C ALA A 46 33.27 -1.62 -10.88
N GLN A 47 34.15 -2.57 -10.52
CA GLN A 47 34.69 -3.53 -11.47
C GLN A 47 33.62 -4.54 -11.91
N ASP A 48 33.78 -5.16 -13.09
CA ASP A 48 32.97 -6.28 -13.61
C ASP A 48 32.97 -7.46 -12.62
N ARG A 49 32.10 -7.44 -11.63
CA ARG A 49 31.87 -8.56 -10.73
C ARG A 49 30.85 -9.50 -11.34
N VAL A 50 30.97 -10.78 -11.01
CA VAL A 50 29.97 -11.79 -11.35
C VAL A 50 29.20 -12.13 -10.07
N LEU A 51 27.88 -11.92 -10.10
CA LEU A 51 26.97 -12.32 -9.01
C LEU A 51 26.30 -13.62 -9.42
N GLU A 52 26.61 -14.69 -8.70
CA GLU A 52 25.87 -15.95 -8.82
C GLU A 52 24.55 -15.83 -8.07
N ILE A 53 23.43 -16.08 -8.76
CA ILE A 53 22.10 -15.87 -8.21
C ILE A 53 21.13 -16.97 -8.68
N GLY A 54 20.37 -17.52 -7.72
CA GLY A 54 19.30 -18.46 -7.98
C GLY A 54 17.92 -17.79 -7.89
N LEU A 55 16.86 -18.51 -8.24
CA LEU A 55 15.49 -18.05 -8.14
C LEU A 55 15.12 -17.69 -6.68
N ALA A 56 15.54 -18.52 -5.72
CA ALA A 56 15.30 -18.29 -4.30
C ALA A 56 15.98 -17.00 -3.80
N ASP A 57 17.20 -16.72 -4.27
CA ASP A 57 17.93 -15.50 -3.93
C ASP A 57 17.24 -14.26 -4.50
N CYS A 58 16.77 -14.33 -5.75
CA CYS A 58 16.00 -13.23 -6.37
C CYS A 58 14.73 -12.91 -5.55
N ILE A 59 14.00 -13.94 -5.12
CA ILE A 59 12.82 -13.77 -4.27
C ILE A 59 13.22 -13.13 -2.93
N ALA A 60 14.30 -13.60 -2.30
CA ALA A 60 14.78 -13.05 -1.03
C ALA A 60 15.18 -11.57 -1.14
N TYR A 61 15.91 -11.19 -2.20
CA TYR A 61 16.24 -9.80 -2.49
C TYR A 61 14.99 -8.95 -2.72
N THR A 62 14.02 -9.45 -3.48
CA THR A 62 12.75 -8.75 -3.72
C THR A 62 11.99 -8.51 -2.41
N LEU A 63 11.83 -9.53 -1.57
CA LEU A 63 11.14 -9.42 -0.29
C LEU A 63 11.81 -8.43 0.67
N LYS A 64 13.14 -8.37 0.63
CA LYS A 64 13.93 -7.50 1.51
C LYS A 64 13.97 -6.05 1.05
N SER A 65 14.07 -5.82 -0.25
CA SER A 65 14.53 -4.53 -0.78
C SER A 65 13.57 -3.88 -1.79
N ASN A 66 12.54 -4.58 -2.28
CA ASN A 66 11.62 -4.02 -3.26
C ASN A 66 10.82 -2.85 -2.68
N SER A 67 10.89 -1.70 -3.36
CA SER A 67 10.30 -0.45 -2.87
C SER A 67 8.78 -0.52 -2.74
N GLU A 68 8.07 -1.24 -3.63
CA GLU A 68 6.61 -1.40 -3.54
C GLU A 68 6.21 -2.17 -2.28
N ILE A 69 6.96 -3.23 -1.95
CA ILE A 69 6.75 -4.01 -0.72
C ILE A 69 7.02 -3.16 0.51
N LEU A 70 8.14 -2.39 0.52
CA LEU A 70 8.51 -1.55 1.65
C LEU A 70 7.48 -0.43 1.90
N ILE A 71 7.00 0.22 0.84
CA ILE A 71 5.94 1.25 0.94
C ILE A 71 4.65 0.62 1.47
N LYS A 72 4.23 -0.51 0.91
CA LYS A 72 2.96 -1.15 1.28
C LYS A 72 2.98 -1.75 2.69
N ARG A 73 4.16 -2.12 3.21
CA ARG A 73 4.35 -2.57 4.60
C ARG A 73 4.02 -1.49 5.64
N ILE A 74 4.07 -0.22 5.25
CA ILE A 74 3.78 0.90 6.16
C ILE A 74 2.27 1.08 6.35
N GLU A 75 1.44 0.75 5.36
CA GLU A 75 -0.01 0.98 5.42
C GLU A 75 -0.72 0.33 6.62
N PRO A 76 -0.48 -0.96 6.97
CA PRO A 76 -1.10 -1.54 8.17
C PRO A 76 -0.74 -0.81 9.46
N LYS A 77 0.47 -0.22 9.54
CA LYS A 77 0.91 0.58 10.70
C LYS A 77 0.16 1.92 10.75
N LEU A 78 -0.01 2.58 9.61
CA LEU A 78 -0.85 3.80 9.54
C LEU A 78 -2.29 3.49 9.95
N LYS A 79 -2.83 2.33 9.53
CA LYS A 79 -4.18 1.90 9.93
C LYS A 79 -4.28 1.51 11.41
N GLU A 80 -3.16 1.12 12.03
CA GLU A 80 -3.11 0.94 13.49
C GLU A 80 -3.22 2.26 14.25
N ASP A 81 -2.61 3.32 13.74
CA ASP A 81 -2.77 4.66 14.30
C ASP A 81 -4.20 5.19 14.09
N ASP A 82 -4.87 4.88 12.97
CA ASP A 82 -6.30 5.19 12.78
C ASP A 82 -7.18 4.54 13.88
N ILE A 83 -6.83 3.32 14.33
CA ILE A 83 -7.53 2.67 15.45
C ILE A 83 -7.31 3.43 16.76
N ARG A 84 -6.09 3.94 17.00
CA ARG A 84 -5.79 4.76 18.20
C ARG A 84 -6.54 6.08 18.13
N ILE A 85 -6.58 6.73 16.97
CA ILE A 85 -7.36 7.97 16.75
C ILE A 85 -8.84 7.72 17.03
N ALA A 86 -9.43 6.63 16.51
CA ALA A 86 -10.82 6.30 16.77
C ALA A 86 -11.12 5.95 18.26
N LYS A 87 -10.11 5.48 19.00
CA LYS A 87 -10.24 5.24 20.45
C LYS A 87 -10.11 6.51 21.28
N ALA A 88 -9.42 7.53 20.75
CA ALA A 88 -9.21 8.78 21.44
C ALA A 88 -10.52 9.53 21.75
N ASP A 89 -11.61 9.26 21.03
CA ASP A 89 -12.94 9.79 21.33
C ASP A 89 -13.46 9.36 22.74
N PHE A 90 -12.85 8.33 23.32
CA PHE A 90 -13.20 7.81 24.66
C PHE A 90 -12.14 8.16 25.72
N GLU A 91 -11.08 8.87 25.34
CA GLU A 91 -10.06 9.32 26.27
C GLU A 91 -10.54 10.59 26.99
N PRO A 92 -10.23 10.73 28.29
CA PRO A 92 -10.58 11.95 29.00
C PRO A 92 -9.79 13.14 28.46
N VAL A 93 -10.49 14.26 28.28
CA VAL A 93 -9.91 15.55 27.89
C VAL A 93 -9.84 16.43 29.12
N PHE A 94 -8.67 16.98 29.38
CA PHE A 94 -8.47 18.03 30.38
C PHE A 94 -8.47 19.38 29.68
N ASP A 95 -9.31 20.29 30.14
CA ASP A 95 -9.37 21.65 29.69
C ASP A 95 -9.13 22.63 30.85
N ALA A 96 -8.56 23.77 30.54
CA ALA A 96 -8.41 24.88 31.47
C ALA A 96 -8.47 26.20 30.73
N ASP A 97 -9.29 27.09 31.23
CA ASP A 97 -9.44 28.43 30.68
C ASP A 97 -9.22 29.52 31.74
N TYR A 98 -8.66 30.62 31.30
CA TYR A 98 -8.50 31.84 32.07
C TYR A 98 -9.08 33.01 31.30
N THR A 99 -10.13 33.63 31.84
CA THR A 99 -10.77 34.81 31.26
C THR A 99 -10.69 36.01 32.17
N LEU A 100 -10.27 37.15 31.67
CA LEU A 100 -10.33 38.44 32.31
C LEU A 100 -11.33 39.31 31.57
N HIS A 101 -12.46 39.58 32.19
CA HIS A 101 -13.47 40.46 31.65
C HIS A 101 -13.52 41.79 32.45
N SER A 102 -13.56 42.91 31.77
CA SER A 102 -13.75 44.24 32.38
C SER A 102 -14.76 45.02 31.58
N ASN A 103 -15.84 45.36 32.24
CA ASN A 103 -16.95 46.08 31.62
C ASN A 103 -17.18 47.40 32.34
N THR A 104 -17.24 48.50 31.60
CA THR A 104 -17.56 49.84 32.11
C THR A 104 -18.59 50.47 31.22
N LYS A 105 -19.72 50.81 31.78
CA LYS A 105 -20.85 51.39 31.06
C LYS A 105 -21.55 52.47 31.89
N GLY A 106 -22.32 53.35 31.22
CA GLY A 106 -23.22 54.29 31.90
C GLY A 106 -24.25 53.53 32.74
N SER A 107 -24.46 53.98 33.99
CA SER A 107 -25.48 53.36 34.84
C SER A 107 -26.87 53.81 34.45
N THR A 108 -27.77 52.89 34.30
CA THR A 108 -29.20 53.13 34.04
C THR A 108 -30.02 53.24 35.33
N THR A 109 -29.37 53.00 36.51
CA THR A 109 -30.01 53.06 37.82
C THR A 109 -29.22 53.95 38.73
N THR A 110 -29.88 54.66 39.61
CA THR A 110 -29.26 55.47 40.68
C THR A 110 -28.91 54.67 41.92
N LEU A 111 -29.36 53.41 42.00
CA LEU A 111 -29.12 52.53 43.15
C LEU A 111 -27.80 51.75 42.96
N GLY A 112 -26.81 52.09 43.75
CA GLY A 112 -25.62 51.26 43.94
C GLY A 112 -24.40 51.64 43.09
N TYR A 113 -24.52 52.28 41.90
CA TYR A 113 -23.39 52.48 40.98
C TYR A 113 -23.03 53.97 40.73
N GLY A 114 -23.84 54.93 41.15
CA GLY A 114 -23.67 56.29 40.66
C GLY A 114 -23.93 56.38 39.15
N SER A 115 -23.19 57.24 38.44
CA SER A 115 -23.38 57.45 36.99
C SER A 115 -22.69 56.44 36.06
N ILE A 116 -21.74 55.69 36.60
CA ILE A 116 -20.94 54.70 35.85
C ILE A 116 -20.94 53.41 36.61
N ALA A 117 -21.29 52.31 35.95
CA ALA A 117 -21.16 50.94 36.43
C ALA A 117 -19.86 50.33 35.87
N SER A 118 -19.03 49.81 36.75
CA SER A 118 -17.77 49.12 36.39
C SER A 118 -17.69 47.78 37.08
N THR A 119 -17.49 46.72 36.31
CA THR A 119 -17.26 45.36 36.80
C THR A 119 -15.95 44.83 36.26
N ARG A 120 -15.31 43.94 37.03
CA ARG A 120 -14.16 43.19 36.60
C ARG A 120 -14.29 41.77 37.15
N ASP A 121 -14.31 40.83 36.23
CA ASP A 121 -14.44 39.42 36.52
C ASP A 121 -13.16 38.69 36.07
N ILE A 122 -12.68 37.75 36.87
CA ILE A 122 -11.57 36.87 36.55
C ILE A 122 -12.06 35.45 36.77
N ASP A 123 -12.15 34.71 35.69
CA ASP A 123 -12.56 33.33 35.70
C ASP A 123 -11.35 32.44 35.45
N LEU A 124 -11.17 31.45 36.30
CA LEU A 124 -10.19 30.38 36.14
C LEU A 124 -10.93 29.06 36.30
N ASN A 125 -11.15 28.39 35.21
CA ASN A 125 -11.89 27.14 35.18
C ASN A 125 -10.97 26.02 34.77
N ALA A 126 -11.22 24.83 35.30
CA ALA A 126 -10.55 23.60 34.90
C ALA A 126 -11.59 22.49 34.84
N GLY A 127 -11.50 21.64 33.83
CA GLY A 127 -12.44 20.57 33.60
C GLY A 127 -11.80 19.28 33.16
N ILE A 128 -12.50 18.19 33.36
CA ILE A 128 -12.22 16.88 32.78
C ILE A 128 -13.51 16.36 32.18
N SER A 129 -13.52 16.19 30.86
CA SER A 129 -14.65 15.65 30.14
C SER A 129 -14.30 14.34 29.42
N GLY A 130 -15.28 13.53 29.11
CA GLY A 130 -15.06 12.32 28.37
C GLY A 130 -16.35 11.58 28.05
N LYS A 131 -16.21 10.52 27.26
CA LYS A 131 -17.30 9.67 26.78
C LYS A 131 -17.00 8.21 27.06
N PHE A 132 -17.98 7.48 27.54
CA PHE A 132 -17.90 6.02 27.66
C PHE A 132 -18.37 5.33 26.38
N ILE A 133 -17.93 4.11 26.18
CA ILE A 133 -18.33 3.26 25.02
C ILE A 133 -19.84 3.01 24.94
N THR A 134 -20.58 3.26 26.01
CA THR A 134 -22.06 3.20 26.07
C THR A 134 -22.72 4.43 25.44
N GLY A 135 -21.95 5.48 25.16
CA GLY A 135 -22.43 6.79 24.74
C GLY A 135 -22.64 7.78 25.89
N THR A 136 -22.46 7.34 27.14
CA THR A 136 -22.57 8.22 28.32
C THR A 136 -21.44 9.24 28.31
N GLU A 137 -21.77 10.52 28.40
CA GLU A 137 -20.82 11.62 28.54
C GLU A 137 -20.73 12.07 30.00
N TYR A 138 -19.57 12.45 30.44
CA TYR A 138 -19.33 13.01 31.75
C TYR A 138 -18.47 14.25 31.68
N ASP A 139 -18.80 15.25 32.51
CA ASP A 139 -18.07 16.50 32.68
C ASP A 139 -17.87 16.73 34.18
N ILE A 140 -16.65 17.00 34.58
CA ILE A 140 -16.27 17.35 35.94
C ILE A 140 -15.58 18.69 35.87
N ASP A 141 -16.27 19.75 36.31
CA ASP A 141 -15.82 21.12 36.20
C ASP A 141 -15.47 21.68 37.57
N PHE A 142 -14.44 22.48 37.63
CA PHE A 142 -14.05 23.31 38.76
C PHE A 142 -14.08 24.76 38.29
N LEU A 143 -15.20 25.45 38.54
CA LEU A 143 -15.41 26.80 38.11
C LEU A 143 -15.02 27.75 39.24
N THR A 144 -14.17 28.77 38.94
CA THR A 144 -13.80 29.78 39.89
C THR A 144 -13.98 31.15 39.26
N GLU A 145 -14.62 32.03 40.00
CA GLU A 145 -14.77 33.43 39.61
C GLU A 145 -14.23 34.35 40.70
N ARG A 146 -13.56 35.39 40.33
CA ARG A 146 -13.31 36.57 41.15
C ARG A 146 -14.01 37.76 40.58
N TYR A 147 -15.07 38.19 41.24
CA TYR A 147 -15.87 39.34 40.82
C TYR A 147 -15.53 40.56 41.64
N LYS A 148 -15.36 41.71 40.99
CA LYS A 148 -15.23 43.02 41.61
C LYS A 148 -16.09 44.07 40.88
N SER A 149 -16.80 44.89 41.65
CA SER A 149 -17.62 45.95 41.09
C SER A 149 -17.48 47.27 41.89
N ASN A 150 -17.91 48.35 41.32
CA ASN A 150 -18.06 49.63 42.05
C ASN A 150 -19.45 49.81 42.66
N ALA A 151 -20.27 48.78 42.73
CA ALA A 151 -21.57 48.79 43.37
C ALA A 151 -21.44 48.87 44.90
N SER A 152 -22.06 49.89 45.52
CA SER A 152 -22.05 50.11 46.98
C SER A 152 -23.04 49.17 47.74
N THR A 153 -23.89 48.47 47.00
CA THR A 153 -24.93 47.58 47.57
C THR A 153 -24.49 46.14 47.75
N GLN A 154 -23.27 45.81 47.31
CA GLN A 154 -22.74 44.43 47.47
C GLN A 154 -22.23 44.20 48.90
N ARG A 155 -22.64 43.06 49.49
CA ARG A 155 -22.20 42.62 50.82
C ARG A 155 -20.73 42.25 50.83
N LEU A 156 -20.28 41.54 49.79
CA LEU A 156 -18.88 41.14 49.56
C LEU A 156 -18.40 41.77 48.27
N ASN A 157 -17.25 42.48 48.31
CA ASN A 157 -16.67 43.14 47.15
C ASN A 157 -15.16 43.40 47.38
N PRO A 158 -14.23 42.71 46.71
CA PRO A 158 -14.55 41.59 45.77
C PRO A 158 -15.09 40.37 46.50
N TYR A 159 -15.70 39.48 45.73
CA TYR A 159 -16.01 38.13 46.19
C TYR A 159 -15.33 37.10 45.28
N HIS A 160 -15.17 35.86 45.77
CA HIS A 160 -14.70 34.70 45.05
C HIS A 160 -15.76 33.62 45.12
N THR A 161 -15.92 32.89 44.02
CA THR A 161 -16.72 31.65 44.00
C THR A 161 -15.83 30.44 43.66
N PHE A 162 -16.22 29.30 44.15
CA PHE A 162 -15.67 27.98 43.78
C PHE A 162 -16.82 27.00 43.64
N GLU A 163 -17.01 26.50 42.42
CA GLU A 163 -18.15 25.67 42.07
C GLU A 163 -17.66 24.37 41.41
N PRO A 164 -17.31 23.34 42.20
CA PRO A 164 -17.08 22.00 41.65
C PRO A 164 -18.43 21.42 41.23
N LYS A 165 -18.51 20.95 39.97
CA LYS A 165 -19.72 20.39 39.35
C LYS A 165 -19.42 19.14 38.57
N MET A 166 -20.26 18.11 38.74
CA MET A 166 -20.23 16.89 37.93
C MET A 166 -21.53 16.81 37.14
N THR A 167 -21.43 16.62 35.86
CA THR A 167 -22.57 16.40 34.95
C THR A 167 -22.40 15.07 34.24
N VAL A 168 -23.46 14.28 34.18
CA VAL A 168 -23.51 13.03 33.42
C VAL A 168 -24.71 13.07 32.48
N THR A 169 -24.43 12.81 31.20
CA THR A 169 -25.48 12.78 30.17
C THR A 169 -25.51 11.40 29.54
N GLN A 170 -26.68 10.74 29.62
CA GLN A 170 -26.91 9.41 29.06
C GLN A 170 -27.86 9.51 27.86
N PRO A 171 -27.42 9.24 26.63
CA PRO A 171 -28.33 9.06 25.50
C PRO A 171 -29.13 7.76 25.66
N VAL A 172 -30.43 7.81 25.34
CA VAL A 172 -31.36 6.67 25.55
C VAL A 172 -31.68 5.96 24.22
N PHE A 173 -31.80 6.69 23.13
CA PHE A 173 -32.14 6.15 21.81
C PHE A 173 -31.00 6.38 20.77
N LYS A 174 -30.98 7.56 20.14
CA LYS A 174 -29.89 7.91 19.23
C LYS A 174 -28.59 7.98 20.03
N ASP A 175 -27.49 7.50 19.43
CA ASP A 175 -26.13 7.47 20.00
C ASP A 175 -26.01 6.66 21.29
N SER A 176 -27.00 5.82 21.59
CA SER A 176 -26.99 4.90 22.72
C SER A 176 -26.46 3.52 22.31
N GLY A 177 -25.64 2.93 23.18
CA GLY A 177 -25.20 1.54 23.10
C GLY A 177 -23.83 1.37 22.44
N ILE A 178 -23.18 0.27 22.83
CA ILE A 178 -21.77 -0.02 22.49
C ILE A 178 -21.56 -0.11 20.97
N LEU A 179 -22.44 -0.82 20.25
CA LEU A 179 -22.26 -1.08 18.81
C LEU A 179 -22.23 0.21 17.97
N VAL A 180 -23.01 1.20 18.34
CA VAL A 180 -23.06 2.48 17.63
C VAL A 180 -21.82 3.31 17.96
N ASN A 181 -21.51 3.45 19.24
CA ASN A 181 -20.41 4.27 19.71
C ASN A 181 -19.03 3.68 19.35
N THR A 182 -18.88 2.35 19.22
CA THR A 182 -17.62 1.71 18.79
C THR A 182 -17.58 1.38 17.30
N ALA A 183 -18.53 1.89 16.51
CA ALA A 183 -18.61 1.63 15.08
C ALA A 183 -17.33 2.07 14.34
N ASP A 184 -16.83 3.27 14.63
CA ASP A 184 -15.63 3.82 13.98
C ASP A 184 -14.36 3.06 14.37
N ILE A 185 -14.27 2.58 15.63
CA ILE A 185 -13.19 1.67 16.05
C ILE A 185 -13.24 0.37 15.27
N THR A 186 -14.44 -0.22 15.10
CA THR A 186 -14.61 -1.48 14.37
C THR A 186 -14.29 -1.30 12.87
N ILE A 187 -14.71 -0.18 12.28
CA ILE A 187 -14.36 0.18 10.90
C ILE A 187 -12.84 0.35 10.75
N ALA A 188 -12.19 1.05 11.68
CA ALA A 188 -10.74 1.23 11.66
C ALA A 188 -9.99 -0.12 11.79
N GLN A 189 -10.47 -1.04 12.66
CA GLN A 189 -9.93 -2.41 12.75
C GLN A 189 -10.11 -3.19 11.46
N ASN A 190 -11.27 -3.11 10.82
CA ASN A 190 -11.52 -3.73 9.54
C ASN A 190 -10.62 -3.13 8.44
N ASN A 191 -10.42 -1.82 8.42
CA ASN A 191 -9.53 -1.15 7.47
C ASN A 191 -8.06 -1.58 7.66
N LYS A 192 -7.63 -1.85 8.91
CA LYS A 192 -6.32 -2.46 9.17
C LYS A 192 -6.24 -3.86 8.56
N ALA A 193 -7.25 -4.71 8.78
CA ALA A 193 -7.29 -6.05 8.20
C ALA A 193 -7.32 -6.01 6.65
N GLU A 194 -8.04 -5.06 6.06
CA GLU A 194 -8.04 -4.83 4.62
C GLU A 194 -6.66 -4.42 4.10
N SER A 195 -5.96 -3.52 4.81
CA SER A 195 -4.61 -3.10 4.44
C SER A 195 -3.59 -4.25 4.52
N GLN A 196 -3.76 -5.21 5.45
CA GLN A 196 -2.97 -6.43 5.53
C GLN A 196 -3.20 -7.34 4.32
N GLU A 197 -4.44 -7.51 3.86
CA GLU A 197 -4.74 -8.24 2.63
C GLU A 197 -4.15 -7.52 1.40
N GLY A 198 -4.21 -6.18 1.35
CA GLY A 198 -3.56 -5.37 0.31
C GLY A 198 -2.03 -5.54 0.30
N PHE A 199 -1.40 -5.63 1.47
CA PHE A 199 0.02 -5.93 1.59
C PHE A 199 0.36 -7.34 1.07
N LYS A 200 -0.44 -8.37 1.45
CA LYS A 200 -0.30 -9.74 0.92
C LYS A 200 -0.38 -9.76 -0.61
N GLN A 201 -1.34 -9.04 -1.18
CA GLN A 201 -1.48 -8.92 -2.64
C GLN A 201 -0.22 -8.34 -3.29
N THR A 202 0.31 -7.25 -2.73
CA THR A 202 1.53 -6.61 -3.26
C THR A 202 2.74 -7.55 -3.20
N VAL A 203 2.91 -8.28 -2.10
CA VAL A 203 4.00 -9.25 -1.97
C VAL A 203 3.84 -10.39 -2.99
N MET A 204 2.62 -10.92 -3.16
CA MET A 204 2.32 -11.95 -4.17
C MET A 204 2.65 -11.48 -5.58
N ASP A 205 2.25 -10.26 -5.92
CA ASP A 205 2.50 -9.66 -7.23
C ASP A 205 3.99 -9.46 -7.48
N ALA A 206 4.72 -8.95 -6.49
CA ALA A 206 6.17 -8.76 -6.59
C ALA A 206 6.92 -10.09 -6.75
N VAL A 207 6.57 -11.12 -5.96
CA VAL A 207 7.16 -12.46 -6.05
C VAL A 207 6.88 -13.09 -7.41
N ALA A 208 5.62 -13.06 -7.87
CA ALA A 208 5.24 -13.59 -9.18
C ALA A 208 6.01 -12.88 -10.30
N LYS A 209 6.09 -11.55 -10.26
CA LYS A 209 6.82 -10.74 -11.23
C LYS A 209 8.32 -11.04 -11.23
N THR A 210 8.92 -11.22 -10.04
CA THR A 210 10.34 -11.61 -9.91
C THR A 210 10.60 -12.97 -10.57
N LYS A 211 9.75 -13.97 -10.32
CA LYS A 211 9.86 -15.30 -10.96
C LYS A 211 9.75 -15.20 -12.47
N ILE A 212 8.80 -14.40 -12.97
CA ILE A 212 8.61 -14.18 -14.41
C ILE A 212 9.86 -13.51 -15.03
N MET A 213 10.41 -12.46 -14.40
CA MET A 213 11.61 -11.79 -14.87
C MET A 213 12.84 -12.72 -14.85
N TYR A 214 12.96 -13.56 -13.82
CA TYR A 214 14.00 -14.57 -13.73
C TYR A 214 13.95 -15.57 -14.90
N TYR A 215 12.76 -16.09 -15.23
CA TYR A 215 12.57 -16.99 -16.36
C TYR A 215 12.79 -16.31 -17.70
N TYR A 216 12.41 -15.03 -17.86
CA TYR A 216 12.74 -14.26 -19.07
C TYR A 216 14.25 -14.06 -19.19
N TYR A 217 14.97 -13.74 -18.11
CA TYR A 217 16.42 -13.63 -18.15
C TYR A 217 17.06 -14.97 -18.57
N MET A 218 16.61 -16.08 -18.04
CA MET A 218 17.03 -17.43 -18.44
C MET A 218 16.76 -17.68 -19.93
N TYR A 219 15.59 -17.30 -20.44
CA TYR A 219 15.27 -17.39 -21.88
C TYR A 219 16.26 -16.61 -22.74
N TYR A 220 16.57 -15.36 -22.37
CA TYR A 220 17.49 -14.53 -23.15
C TYR A 220 18.94 -15.01 -23.07
N LEU A 221 19.36 -15.62 -21.97
CA LEU A 221 20.66 -16.32 -21.87
C LEU A 221 20.74 -17.46 -22.90
N GLU A 222 19.72 -18.30 -22.95
CA GLU A 222 19.66 -19.41 -23.90
C GLU A 222 19.55 -18.92 -25.35
N ASN A 223 18.75 -17.91 -25.60
CA ASN A 223 18.65 -17.27 -26.92
C ASN A 223 20.02 -16.74 -27.40
N HIS A 224 20.77 -16.07 -26.54
CA HIS A 224 22.12 -15.63 -26.85
C HIS A 224 23.05 -16.80 -27.15
N SER A 225 22.99 -17.89 -26.37
CA SER A 225 23.77 -19.12 -26.56
C SER A 225 23.47 -19.79 -27.91
N ILE A 226 22.18 -19.92 -28.26
CA ILE A 226 21.72 -20.49 -29.53
C ILE A 226 22.19 -19.67 -30.72
N ASN A 227 22.06 -18.31 -30.65
CA ASN A 227 22.53 -17.41 -31.70
C ASN A 227 24.06 -17.44 -31.86
N THR A 228 24.79 -17.54 -30.74
CA THR A 228 26.27 -17.73 -30.77
C THR A 228 26.65 -19.00 -31.49
N SER A 229 25.99 -20.12 -31.18
CA SER A 229 26.20 -21.42 -31.83
C SER A 229 25.81 -21.39 -33.32
N SER A 230 24.71 -20.70 -33.64
CA SER A 230 24.25 -20.52 -35.02
C SER A 230 25.25 -19.70 -35.85
N LEU A 231 25.79 -18.60 -35.31
CA LEU A 231 26.85 -17.80 -35.98
C LEU A 231 28.12 -18.62 -36.18
N LYS A 232 28.50 -19.44 -35.19
CA LYS A 232 29.66 -20.32 -35.30
C LYS A 232 29.49 -21.30 -36.48
N ARG A 233 28.33 -21.99 -36.56
CA ARG A 233 28.01 -22.91 -37.67
C ARG A 233 28.06 -22.19 -39.04
N ALA A 234 27.55 -20.95 -39.12
CA ALA A 234 27.59 -20.16 -40.35
C ALA A 234 29.03 -19.76 -40.76
N LYS A 235 29.88 -19.43 -39.77
CA LYS A 235 31.32 -19.14 -40.04
C LYS A 235 32.06 -20.37 -40.52
N ASP A 236 31.83 -21.51 -39.87
CA ASP A 236 32.44 -22.79 -40.28
C ASP A 236 32.03 -23.17 -41.70
N LEU A 237 30.74 -22.99 -42.07
CA LEU A 237 30.26 -23.23 -43.44
C LEU A 237 30.88 -22.25 -44.46
N LEU A 238 31.04 -20.98 -44.10
CA LEU A 238 31.68 -19.98 -44.96
C LEU A 238 33.15 -20.35 -45.28
N GLU A 239 33.89 -20.80 -44.27
CA GLU A 239 35.26 -21.24 -44.48
C GLU A 239 35.33 -22.49 -45.39
N ILE A 240 34.42 -23.47 -45.22
CA ILE A 240 34.29 -24.62 -46.11
C ILE A 240 33.97 -24.14 -47.55
N ASN A 241 33.04 -23.22 -47.73
CA ASN A 241 32.65 -22.74 -49.05
C ASN A 241 33.74 -21.89 -49.73
N LYS A 242 34.48 -21.09 -48.99
CA LYS A 242 35.68 -20.40 -49.53
C LYS A 242 36.71 -21.37 -50.07
N ALA A 243 36.99 -22.44 -49.34
CA ALA A 243 37.94 -23.48 -49.76
C ALA A 243 37.43 -24.24 -51.01
N ARG A 244 36.13 -24.51 -51.10
CA ARG A 244 35.47 -25.17 -52.25
C ARG A 244 35.44 -24.27 -53.48
N TYR A 245 35.15 -22.96 -53.28
CA TYR A 245 35.19 -21.95 -54.37
C TYR A 245 36.59 -21.84 -54.98
N ALA A 246 37.63 -21.79 -54.15
CA ALA A 246 39.02 -21.74 -54.63
C ALA A 246 39.42 -22.99 -55.46
N LYS A 247 38.71 -24.11 -55.29
CA LYS A 247 38.87 -25.34 -56.08
C LYS A 247 37.85 -25.43 -57.25
N GLY A 248 37.00 -24.43 -57.47
CA GLY A 248 36.00 -24.41 -58.53
C GLY A 248 34.80 -25.36 -58.31
N ILE A 249 34.56 -25.80 -57.08
CA ILE A 249 33.49 -26.80 -56.75
C ILE A 249 32.15 -26.10 -56.51
N VAL A 250 32.16 -24.87 -55.97
CA VAL A 250 30.95 -24.07 -55.69
C VAL A 250 31.01 -22.77 -56.47
N SER A 251 29.86 -22.17 -56.76
CA SER A 251 29.72 -20.94 -57.51
C SER A 251 30.00 -19.68 -56.67
N SER A 252 30.23 -18.54 -57.31
CA SER A 252 30.33 -17.25 -56.63
C SER A 252 29.00 -16.86 -55.96
N VAL A 253 27.86 -17.34 -56.48
CA VAL A 253 26.52 -17.12 -55.90
C VAL A 253 26.39 -17.88 -54.58
N ASP A 254 26.84 -19.12 -54.51
CA ASP A 254 26.84 -19.93 -53.25
C ASP A 254 27.71 -19.29 -52.17
N LEU A 255 28.86 -18.71 -52.59
CA LEU A 255 29.72 -17.98 -51.64
C LEU A 255 29.03 -16.73 -51.10
N LEU A 256 28.43 -15.93 -51.97
CA LEU A 256 27.69 -14.71 -51.60
C LEU A 256 26.50 -15.02 -50.67
N GLU A 257 25.77 -16.13 -50.93
CA GLU A 257 24.65 -16.60 -50.10
C GLU A 257 25.16 -16.95 -48.70
N THR A 258 26.27 -17.66 -48.59
CA THR A 258 26.88 -18.00 -47.30
C THR A 258 27.37 -16.76 -46.53
N GLU A 259 27.97 -15.77 -47.20
CA GLU A 259 28.38 -14.50 -46.62
C GLU A 259 27.18 -13.70 -46.13
N SER A 260 26.09 -13.64 -46.91
CA SER A 260 24.83 -13.00 -46.53
C SER A 260 24.21 -13.65 -45.29
N SER A 261 24.17 -14.99 -45.26
CA SER A 261 23.63 -15.74 -44.09
C SER A 261 24.47 -15.49 -42.83
N MET A 262 25.82 -15.48 -42.94
CA MET A 262 26.68 -15.15 -41.82
C MET A 262 26.39 -13.77 -41.25
N ALA A 263 26.26 -12.74 -42.14
CA ALA A 263 25.96 -11.37 -41.72
C ALA A 263 24.58 -11.24 -41.03
N GLN A 264 23.56 -12.01 -41.50
CA GLN A 264 22.25 -12.05 -40.88
C GLN A 264 22.31 -12.67 -39.45
N ARG A 265 23.11 -13.74 -39.26
CA ARG A 265 23.29 -14.36 -37.96
C ARG A 265 24.09 -13.49 -36.98
N GLU A 266 25.06 -12.71 -37.48
CA GLU A 266 25.77 -11.73 -36.69
C GLU A 266 24.84 -10.62 -36.19
N LYS A 267 23.95 -10.10 -37.07
CA LYS A 267 22.89 -9.17 -36.70
C LYS A 267 21.95 -9.76 -35.64
N ALA A 268 21.55 -11.04 -35.80
CA ALA A 268 20.69 -11.73 -34.84
C ALA A 268 21.37 -11.88 -33.45
N LEU A 269 22.66 -12.18 -33.41
CA LEU A 269 23.43 -12.25 -32.17
C LEU A 269 23.51 -10.90 -31.48
N LEU A 270 23.76 -9.79 -32.17
CA LEU A 270 23.77 -8.43 -31.60
C LEU A 270 22.40 -8.08 -31.02
N SER A 271 21.30 -8.48 -31.67
CA SER A 271 19.94 -8.27 -31.16
C SER A 271 19.67 -9.12 -29.90
N ALA A 272 20.18 -10.36 -29.87
CA ALA A 272 20.07 -11.24 -28.71
C ALA A 272 20.89 -10.70 -27.52
N GLU A 273 22.08 -10.14 -27.76
CA GLU A 273 22.91 -9.51 -26.72
C GLU A 273 22.22 -8.28 -26.12
N ALA A 274 21.61 -7.41 -26.94
CA ALA A 274 20.87 -6.26 -26.46
C ALA A 274 19.66 -6.67 -25.59
N SER A 275 18.92 -7.73 -26.02
CA SER A 275 17.79 -8.25 -25.29
C SER A 275 18.20 -8.91 -23.96
N LEU A 276 19.34 -9.59 -23.94
CA LEU A 276 19.91 -10.18 -22.73
C LEU A 276 20.28 -9.12 -21.70
N LYS A 277 20.97 -8.05 -22.12
CA LYS A 277 21.32 -6.93 -21.22
C LYS A 277 20.08 -6.27 -20.64
N LYS A 278 19.05 -6.04 -21.47
CA LYS A 278 17.80 -5.49 -20.99
C LYS A 278 17.12 -6.39 -19.96
N ALA A 279 17.05 -7.69 -20.19
CA ALA A 279 16.44 -8.62 -19.24
C ALA A 279 17.24 -8.72 -17.93
N GLU A 280 18.57 -8.56 -17.99
CA GLU A 280 19.42 -8.45 -16.81
C GLU A 280 19.09 -7.20 -15.99
N ASP A 281 18.94 -6.05 -16.66
CA ASP A 281 18.57 -4.80 -16.01
C ASP A 281 17.16 -4.88 -15.40
N ASP A 282 16.18 -5.45 -16.11
CA ASP A 282 14.82 -5.65 -15.62
C ASP A 282 14.79 -6.51 -14.35
N LEU A 283 15.62 -7.57 -14.30
CA LEU A 283 15.75 -8.41 -13.10
C LEU A 283 16.43 -7.67 -11.95
N LYS A 284 17.47 -6.86 -12.22
CA LYS A 284 18.13 -6.02 -11.21
C LYS A 284 17.18 -4.98 -10.63
N VAL A 285 16.31 -4.40 -11.44
CA VAL A 285 15.31 -3.41 -11.00
C VAL A 285 14.31 -4.05 -10.03
N ILE A 286 13.72 -5.21 -10.36
CA ILE A 286 12.70 -5.84 -9.50
C ILE A 286 13.28 -6.34 -8.18
N THR A 287 14.54 -6.82 -8.19
CA THR A 287 15.27 -7.25 -7.00
C THR A 287 15.89 -6.09 -6.21
N ASN A 288 15.79 -4.87 -6.74
CA ASN A 288 16.39 -3.65 -6.19
C ASN A 288 17.93 -3.70 -6.04
N LEU A 289 18.61 -4.59 -6.78
CA LEU A 289 20.08 -4.66 -6.85
C LEU A 289 20.68 -3.39 -7.47
N VAL A 290 19.84 -2.63 -8.19
CA VAL A 290 20.18 -1.33 -8.77
C VAL A 290 20.61 -0.32 -7.72
N ASN A 291 20.07 -0.41 -6.49
CA ASN A 291 20.37 0.52 -5.40
C ASN A 291 21.66 0.16 -4.64
N ASP A 292 22.30 -0.95 -4.98
CA ASP A 292 23.61 -1.32 -4.45
C ASP A 292 24.70 -0.92 -5.46
N PRO A 293 25.51 0.12 -5.16
CA PRO A 293 26.53 0.60 -6.09
C PRO A 293 27.57 -0.46 -6.48
N GLU A 294 27.79 -1.47 -5.64
CA GLU A 294 28.73 -2.56 -5.92
C GLU A 294 28.15 -3.60 -6.88
N LEU A 295 26.83 -3.75 -6.89
CA LEU A 295 26.10 -4.74 -7.68
C LEU A 295 25.49 -4.17 -8.97
N TRP A 296 25.44 -2.87 -9.11
CA TRP A 296 24.90 -2.19 -10.31
C TRP A 296 25.46 -2.76 -11.61
N ASN A 297 26.78 -2.82 -11.73
CA ASN A 297 27.48 -3.30 -12.93
C ASN A 297 27.80 -4.81 -12.89
N ALA A 298 27.38 -5.52 -11.82
CA ALA A 298 27.66 -6.95 -11.71
C ALA A 298 26.94 -7.72 -12.83
N LYS A 299 27.65 -8.65 -13.48
CA LYS A 299 27.04 -9.60 -14.42
C LYS A 299 26.33 -10.68 -13.63
N LEU A 300 25.06 -10.92 -13.94
CA LEU A 300 24.30 -11.98 -13.30
C LEU A 300 24.64 -13.34 -13.94
N LYS A 301 24.99 -14.31 -13.11
CA LYS A 301 25.18 -15.71 -13.52
C LYS A 301 24.15 -16.56 -12.78
N LEU A 302 23.27 -17.22 -13.54
CA LEU A 302 22.30 -18.11 -12.95
C LEU A 302 22.99 -19.37 -12.40
N VAL A 303 22.59 -19.76 -11.19
CA VAL A 303 23.06 -21.00 -10.54
C VAL A 303 22.12 -22.16 -10.87
N ASP A 304 20.85 -21.86 -11.07
CA ASP A 304 19.82 -22.87 -11.35
C ASP A 304 19.96 -23.40 -12.79
N ASP A 305 19.81 -24.72 -12.92
CA ASP A 305 19.69 -25.36 -14.22
C ASP A 305 18.38 -24.97 -14.93
N LYS A 306 18.32 -25.29 -16.23
CA LYS A 306 17.07 -25.09 -17.00
C LYS A 306 15.92 -25.81 -16.32
N PRO A 307 14.73 -25.19 -16.26
CA PRO A 307 13.60 -25.83 -15.64
C PRO A 307 13.27 -27.15 -16.35
N GLU A 308 13.09 -28.19 -15.56
CA GLU A 308 12.62 -29.46 -16.10
C GLU A 308 11.15 -29.38 -16.47
N PHE A 309 10.79 -30.07 -17.55
CA PHE A 309 9.39 -30.21 -17.95
C PHE A 309 8.73 -31.31 -17.12
N ASN A 310 7.97 -30.91 -16.10
CA ASN A 310 7.11 -31.79 -15.31
C ASN A 310 5.65 -31.52 -15.66
N ALA A 311 4.98 -32.49 -16.30
CA ALA A 311 3.59 -32.38 -16.66
C ALA A 311 2.70 -32.46 -15.41
N GLU A 312 2.13 -31.31 -14.99
CA GLU A 312 1.19 -31.25 -13.87
C GLU A 312 -0.27 -31.32 -14.38
N LYS A 313 -1.05 -32.24 -13.81
CA LYS A 313 -2.49 -32.25 -14.06
C LYS A 313 -3.19 -31.34 -13.06
N ILE A 314 -3.75 -30.25 -13.57
CA ILE A 314 -4.45 -29.24 -12.77
C ILE A 314 -5.93 -29.55 -12.67
N ASP A 315 -6.47 -29.60 -11.45
CA ASP A 315 -7.92 -29.68 -11.21
C ASP A 315 -8.52 -28.27 -11.16
N LEU A 316 -9.44 -27.99 -12.07
CA LEU A 316 -10.13 -26.71 -12.18
C LEU A 316 -10.96 -26.40 -10.93
N LEU A 317 -11.67 -27.40 -10.37
CA LEU A 317 -12.55 -27.19 -9.23
C LEU A 317 -11.76 -26.86 -7.96
N GLU A 318 -10.65 -27.57 -7.76
CA GLU A 318 -9.74 -27.31 -6.65
C GLU A 318 -9.10 -25.91 -6.79
N SER A 319 -8.66 -25.55 -7.99
CA SER A 319 -8.10 -24.23 -8.29
C SER A 319 -9.09 -23.09 -7.98
N MET A 320 -10.38 -23.26 -8.32
CA MET A 320 -11.43 -22.30 -7.99
C MET A 320 -11.66 -22.19 -6.46
N LYS A 321 -11.70 -23.32 -5.75
CA LYS A 321 -11.83 -23.33 -4.29
C LYS A 321 -10.70 -22.57 -3.63
N ASN A 322 -9.46 -22.82 -4.06
CA ASN A 322 -8.28 -22.14 -3.55
C ASN A 322 -8.37 -20.62 -3.78
N ALA A 323 -8.81 -20.19 -4.97
CA ALA A 323 -8.97 -18.77 -5.28
C ALA A 323 -9.95 -18.08 -4.33
N PHE A 324 -11.12 -18.64 -4.07
CA PHE A 324 -12.09 -18.06 -3.11
C PHE A 324 -11.65 -18.11 -1.65
N GLN A 325 -10.71 -18.98 -1.31
CA GLN A 325 -10.17 -19.09 0.04
C GLN A 325 -8.98 -18.17 0.29
N TYR A 326 -8.07 -18.04 -0.66
CA TYR A 326 -6.76 -17.45 -0.43
C TYR A 326 -6.52 -16.12 -1.15
N ARG A 327 -7.38 -15.69 -2.07
CA ARG A 327 -7.21 -14.43 -2.79
C ARG A 327 -7.40 -13.23 -1.87
N PRO A 328 -6.39 -12.35 -1.74
CA PRO A 328 -6.49 -11.17 -0.89
C PRO A 328 -7.54 -10.15 -1.35
N ASP A 329 -7.71 -9.94 -2.67
CA ASP A 329 -8.69 -9.03 -3.24
C ASP A 329 -10.14 -9.44 -2.90
N TYR A 330 -10.44 -10.74 -2.92
CA TYR A 330 -11.73 -11.26 -2.51
C TYR A 330 -11.98 -11.11 -1.01
N ASN A 331 -10.94 -11.30 -0.19
CA ASN A 331 -11.03 -11.11 1.26
C ASN A 331 -11.20 -9.63 1.63
N SER A 332 -10.47 -8.71 0.99
CA SER A 332 -10.65 -7.26 1.14
C SER A 332 -12.07 -6.83 0.83
N TYR A 333 -12.66 -7.35 -0.24
CA TYR A 333 -14.03 -7.02 -0.60
C TYR A 333 -15.06 -7.48 0.45
N LYS A 334 -14.84 -8.65 1.07
CA LYS A 334 -15.69 -9.12 2.19
C LYS A 334 -15.57 -8.23 3.42
N ILE A 335 -14.39 -7.66 3.65
CA ILE A 335 -14.17 -6.71 4.76
C ILE A 335 -14.90 -5.39 4.47
N ASP A 336 -14.84 -4.86 3.24
CA ASP A 336 -15.59 -3.65 2.84
C ASP A 336 -17.11 -3.85 3.03
N LEU A 337 -17.65 -5.01 2.69
CA LEU A 337 -19.07 -5.31 2.93
C LEU A 337 -19.43 -5.21 4.43
N ARG A 338 -18.58 -5.75 5.32
CA ARG A 338 -18.80 -5.62 6.78
C ARG A 338 -18.79 -4.16 7.22
N ASN A 339 -17.92 -3.34 6.68
CA ASN A 339 -17.89 -1.90 6.97
C ASN A 339 -19.20 -1.21 6.53
N ARG A 340 -19.75 -1.61 5.38
CA ARG A 340 -21.04 -1.07 4.90
C ARG A 340 -22.22 -1.48 5.78
N ASP A 341 -22.23 -2.71 6.30
CA ASP A 341 -23.23 -3.16 7.26
C ASP A 341 -23.17 -2.34 8.55
N ILE A 342 -21.97 -2.03 9.06
CA ILE A 342 -21.78 -1.15 10.22
C ILE A 342 -22.32 0.26 9.93
N LYS A 343 -22.01 0.83 8.76
CA LYS A 343 -22.52 2.14 8.33
C LYS A 343 -24.05 2.19 8.21
N ILE A 344 -24.69 1.09 7.80
CA ILE A 344 -26.16 0.98 7.81
C ILE A 344 -26.69 0.99 9.25
N LEU A 345 -26.01 0.28 10.17
CA LEU A 345 -26.40 0.25 11.57
C LEU A 345 -26.33 1.63 12.22
N THR A 346 -25.27 2.40 11.98
CA THR A 346 -25.13 3.78 12.48
C THR A 346 -26.16 4.72 11.85
N ALA A 347 -26.37 4.66 10.53
CA ALA A 347 -27.38 5.44 9.84
C ALA A 347 -28.82 5.09 10.27
N LYS A 348 -29.08 3.82 10.61
CA LYS A 348 -30.36 3.39 11.19
C LYS A 348 -30.55 3.96 12.60
N ASN A 349 -29.49 4.01 13.40
CA ASN A 349 -29.55 4.62 14.75
C ASN A 349 -29.83 6.13 14.64
N ALA A 350 -29.28 6.82 13.65
CA ALA A 350 -29.53 8.24 13.43
C ALA A 350 -31.01 8.57 13.11
N LEU A 351 -31.84 7.59 12.73
CA LEU A 351 -33.28 7.79 12.53
C LEU A 351 -34.06 7.94 13.85
N PHE A 352 -33.48 7.52 14.97
CA PHE A 352 -34.14 7.67 16.26
C PHE A 352 -34.08 9.11 16.76
N PRO A 353 -35.06 9.56 17.55
CA PRO A 353 -34.98 10.83 18.24
C PRO A 353 -33.79 10.83 19.22
N THR A 354 -33.13 11.97 19.37
CA THR A 354 -32.20 12.19 20.46
C THR A 354 -33.00 12.35 21.75
N VAL A 355 -32.77 11.50 22.72
CA VAL A 355 -33.35 11.60 24.06
C VAL A 355 -32.22 11.41 25.06
N ASP A 356 -31.82 12.52 25.69
CA ASP A 356 -30.72 12.55 26.64
C ASP A 356 -31.28 12.74 28.04
N LEU A 357 -30.84 11.90 28.95
CA LEU A 357 -31.05 12.05 30.39
C LEU A 357 -29.81 12.68 31.00
N THR A 358 -29.93 13.88 31.56
CA THR A 358 -28.83 14.62 32.18
C THR A 358 -29.05 14.73 33.67
N GLY A 359 -28.02 14.38 34.43
CA GLY A 359 -27.99 14.61 35.89
C GLY A 359 -26.76 15.46 36.21
N SER A 360 -26.92 16.49 37.05
CA SER A 360 -25.79 17.26 37.57
C SER A 360 -25.84 17.39 39.07
N LEU A 361 -24.66 17.45 39.68
CA LEU A 361 -24.47 17.71 41.10
C LEU A 361 -23.30 18.69 41.23
N GLY A 362 -23.50 19.78 41.91
CA GLY A 362 -22.51 20.82 42.19
C GLY A 362 -22.57 21.30 43.64
N LEU A 363 -21.52 22.01 44.02
CA LEU A 363 -21.44 22.72 45.30
C LEU A 363 -21.14 24.20 44.99
N ASN A 364 -21.71 25.11 45.79
CA ASN A 364 -21.54 26.55 45.60
C ASN A 364 -20.76 27.11 46.80
N GLY A 365 -19.50 27.47 46.61
CA GLY A 365 -18.68 28.14 47.60
C GLY A 365 -18.62 29.64 47.32
N LEU A 366 -18.82 30.48 48.32
CA LEU A 366 -18.71 31.93 48.26
C LEU A 366 -17.87 32.45 49.40
N GLY A 367 -16.87 33.30 49.11
CA GLY A 367 -16.01 33.89 50.13
C GLY A 367 -15.49 35.27 49.72
N LYS A 368 -14.91 35.98 50.72
CA LYS A 368 -14.18 37.21 50.48
C LYS A 368 -12.79 36.95 49.87
N GLU A 369 -12.20 35.85 50.27
CA GLU A 369 -10.95 35.32 49.72
C GLU A 369 -11.21 33.97 49.06
N TYR A 370 -10.31 33.51 48.21
CA TYR A 370 -10.43 32.24 47.50
C TYR A 370 -10.53 31.05 48.47
N GLN A 371 -9.75 31.09 49.57
CA GLN A 371 -9.76 30.05 50.59
C GLN A 371 -11.11 29.95 51.26
N ASP A 372 -11.77 31.09 51.57
CA ASP A 372 -13.12 31.10 52.15
C ASP A 372 -14.15 30.45 51.18
N ALA A 373 -14.02 30.74 49.89
CA ALA A 373 -14.91 30.15 48.89
C ALA A 373 -14.73 28.62 48.79
N LEU A 374 -13.48 28.14 48.89
CA LEU A 374 -13.17 26.72 48.89
C LEU A 374 -13.75 26.00 50.13
N GLU A 375 -13.58 26.59 51.35
CA GLU A 375 -14.06 26.04 52.60
C GLU A 375 -15.60 26.06 52.71
N ASN A 376 -16.24 27.02 52.08
CA ASN A 376 -17.69 27.18 52.03
C ASN A 376 -18.38 26.33 50.95
N ALA A 377 -17.62 25.67 50.05
CA ALA A 377 -18.15 24.74 49.04
C ALA A 377 -18.56 23.40 49.71
N THR A 378 -19.63 23.45 50.47
CA THR A 378 -20.12 22.33 51.30
C THR A 378 -21.47 21.83 50.82
N THR A 379 -21.90 20.69 51.33
CA THR A 379 -23.20 20.07 51.00
C THR A 379 -24.41 20.91 51.43
N ASP A 380 -24.21 21.93 52.28
CA ASP A 380 -25.27 22.88 52.65
C ASP A 380 -25.62 23.83 51.49
N TYR A 381 -24.68 24.06 50.60
CA TYR A 381 -24.84 24.92 49.41
C TYR A 381 -24.72 24.10 48.10
N LYS A 382 -25.48 22.96 48.07
CA LYS A 382 -25.50 22.06 46.91
C LYS A 382 -26.45 22.58 45.82
N ASP A 383 -26.05 22.37 44.59
CA ASP A 383 -26.88 22.48 43.41
C ASP A 383 -27.01 21.12 42.74
N TRP A 384 -28.21 20.73 42.35
CA TRP A 384 -28.44 19.50 41.63
C TRP A 384 -29.53 19.71 40.59
N SER A 385 -29.38 19.05 39.46
CA SER A 385 -30.44 19.03 38.47
C SER A 385 -30.59 17.64 37.86
N VAL A 386 -31.82 17.31 37.46
CA VAL A 386 -32.14 16.17 36.61
C VAL A 386 -33.04 16.69 35.50
N GLY A 387 -32.64 16.45 34.28
CA GLY A 387 -33.35 16.91 33.10
C GLY A 387 -33.37 15.87 32.01
N PHE A 388 -34.26 16.06 31.07
CA PHE A 388 -34.25 15.30 29.83
C PHE A 388 -34.39 16.28 28.66
N LYS A 389 -33.65 15.98 27.56
CA LYS A 389 -33.70 16.71 26.32
C LYS A 389 -34.26 15.78 25.24
N VAL A 390 -35.20 16.27 24.44
CA VAL A 390 -35.73 15.51 23.30
C VAL A 390 -35.57 16.33 22.05
N GLU A 391 -34.88 15.78 21.06
CA GLU A 391 -34.77 16.35 19.72
C GLU A 391 -35.27 15.34 18.70
N ILE A 392 -36.23 15.74 17.89
CA ILE A 392 -36.81 14.88 16.86
C ILE A 392 -36.38 15.42 15.50
N PRO A 393 -35.62 14.66 14.70
CA PRO A 393 -35.26 15.08 13.35
C PRO A 393 -36.52 15.16 12.49
N TRP A 394 -36.90 16.38 12.10
CA TRP A 394 -38.10 16.64 11.29
C TRP A 394 -37.82 16.69 9.80
N GLY A 395 -36.56 16.82 9.40
CA GLY A 395 -36.09 16.80 8.03
C GLY A 395 -35.95 15.40 7.46
N GLY A 396 -35.97 15.24 6.16
CA GLY A 396 -35.73 13.94 5.51
C GLY A 396 -34.26 13.53 5.36
N GLY A 397 -33.32 14.28 5.95
CA GLY A 397 -31.87 14.09 5.79
C GLY A 397 -31.40 12.72 6.27
N GLU A 398 -31.70 12.36 7.52
CA GLU A 398 -31.29 11.09 8.12
C GLU A 398 -31.93 9.89 7.39
N ARG A 399 -33.17 10.08 6.91
CA ARG A 399 -33.84 9.06 6.11
C ARG A 399 -33.15 8.87 4.76
N ALA A 400 -32.80 9.96 4.09
CA ALA A 400 -32.10 9.92 2.83
C ALA A 400 -30.71 9.31 2.99
N GLU A 401 -29.99 9.61 4.06
CA GLU A 401 -28.70 8.99 4.37
C GLU A 401 -28.84 7.47 4.59
N PHE A 402 -29.79 7.03 5.38
CA PHE A 402 -30.05 5.60 5.58
C PHE A 402 -30.37 4.87 4.29
N ASP A 403 -31.20 5.46 3.42
CA ASP A 403 -31.54 4.89 2.11
C ASP A 403 -30.32 4.90 1.18
N GLN A 404 -29.46 5.92 1.24
CA GLN A 404 -28.19 5.96 0.52
C GLN A 404 -27.26 4.82 0.97
N ARG A 405 -27.07 4.58 2.27
CA ARG A 405 -26.23 3.48 2.77
C ARG A 405 -26.73 2.11 2.31
N LYS A 406 -28.07 1.92 2.23
CA LYS A 406 -28.62 0.68 1.65
C LYS A 406 -28.28 0.51 0.17
N LEU A 407 -28.37 1.60 -0.60
CA LEU A 407 -28.01 1.55 -2.02
C LEU A 407 -26.52 1.28 -2.21
N GLU A 408 -25.65 1.87 -1.38
CA GLU A 408 -24.21 1.61 -1.36
C GLU A 408 -23.90 0.13 -1.05
N LEU A 409 -24.62 -0.48 -0.08
CA LEU A 409 -24.48 -1.91 0.19
C LEU A 409 -24.95 -2.75 -0.99
N ALA A 410 -26.10 -2.43 -1.58
CA ALA A 410 -26.61 -3.15 -2.74
C ALA A 410 -25.62 -3.07 -3.93
N GLN A 411 -25.03 -1.90 -4.17
CA GLN A 411 -23.99 -1.71 -5.17
C GLN A 411 -22.75 -2.57 -4.88
N ALA A 412 -22.32 -2.64 -3.63
CA ALA A 412 -21.18 -3.45 -3.22
C ALA A 412 -21.45 -4.96 -3.38
N ILE A 413 -22.66 -5.43 -3.04
CA ILE A 413 -23.04 -6.84 -3.29
C ILE A 413 -22.99 -7.17 -4.77
N MET A 414 -23.46 -6.27 -5.65
CA MET A 414 -23.34 -6.46 -7.10
C MET A 414 -21.87 -6.44 -7.56
N GLY A 415 -21.04 -5.60 -6.94
CA GLY A 415 -19.60 -5.55 -7.14
C GLY A 415 -18.92 -6.86 -6.77
N LEU A 416 -19.28 -7.44 -5.62
CA LEU A 416 -18.77 -8.75 -5.19
C LEU A 416 -19.12 -9.85 -6.20
N LYS A 417 -20.38 -9.91 -6.66
CA LYS A 417 -20.79 -10.89 -7.69
C LYS A 417 -20.00 -10.75 -8.98
N ARG A 418 -19.71 -9.51 -9.39
CA ARG A 418 -18.84 -9.25 -10.55
C ARG A 418 -17.42 -9.75 -10.32
N LEU A 419 -16.86 -9.50 -9.13
CA LEU A 419 -15.54 -10.00 -8.76
C LEU A 419 -15.50 -11.52 -8.78
N GLU A 420 -16.51 -12.21 -8.22
CA GLU A 420 -16.64 -13.67 -8.24
C GLU A 420 -16.64 -14.22 -9.67
N GLN A 421 -17.38 -13.59 -10.56
CA GLN A 421 -17.40 -13.97 -11.98
C GLN A 421 -16.02 -13.79 -12.64
N ASN A 422 -15.35 -12.67 -12.35
CA ASN A 422 -14.00 -12.40 -12.88
C ASN A 422 -12.99 -13.42 -12.37
N VAL A 423 -13.02 -13.76 -11.07
CA VAL A 423 -12.15 -14.78 -10.48
C VAL A 423 -12.37 -16.15 -11.15
N ILE A 424 -13.62 -16.57 -11.35
CA ILE A 424 -13.94 -17.83 -12.03
C ILE A 424 -13.38 -17.85 -13.45
N LEU A 425 -13.55 -16.75 -14.20
CA LEU A 425 -13.06 -16.65 -15.58
C LEU A 425 -11.53 -16.64 -15.62
N GLU A 426 -10.89 -15.87 -14.76
CA GLU A 426 -9.44 -15.76 -14.67
C GLU A 426 -8.79 -17.13 -14.35
N VAL A 427 -9.26 -17.81 -13.29
CA VAL A 427 -8.74 -19.13 -12.92
C VAL A 427 -8.92 -20.14 -14.04
N ARG A 428 -10.10 -20.15 -14.70
CA ARG A 428 -10.36 -21.05 -15.83
C ARG A 428 -9.43 -20.78 -17.02
N ASP A 429 -9.16 -19.50 -17.29
CA ASP A 429 -8.26 -19.12 -18.38
C ASP A 429 -6.80 -19.51 -18.06
N LYS A 430 -6.35 -19.33 -16.81
CA LYS A 430 -5.01 -19.75 -16.39
C LYS A 430 -4.84 -21.28 -16.40
N VAL A 431 -5.84 -22.04 -15.96
CA VAL A 431 -5.83 -23.52 -16.06
C VAL A 431 -5.73 -23.97 -17.52
N ARG A 432 -6.50 -23.35 -18.43
CA ARG A 432 -6.41 -23.64 -19.86
C ARG A 432 -5.05 -23.26 -20.46
N ALA A 433 -4.49 -22.12 -20.03
CA ALA A 433 -3.16 -21.70 -20.47
C ALA A 433 -2.09 -22.73 -20.09
N VAL A 434 -2.12 -23.26 -18.87
CA VAL A 434 -1.18 -24.31 -18.44
C VAL A 434 -1.33 -25.56 -19.32
N ASP A 435 -2.56 -26.03 -19.59
CA ASP A 435 -2.78 -27.22 -20.43
C ASP A 435 -2.31 -27.02 -21.89
N ILE A 436 -2.53 -25.81 -22.45
CA ILE A 436 -2.06 -25.47 -23.80
C ILE A 436 -0.52 -25.42 -23.83
N GLN A 437 0.10 -24.71 -22.88
CA GLN A 437 1.55 -24.60 -22.83
C GLN A 437 2.24 -25.95 -22.58
N MET A 438 1.64 -26.79 -21.75
CA MET A 438 2.11 -28.17 -21.53
C MET A 438 2.17 -28.97 -22.84
N ARG A 439 1.12 -28.89 -23.66
CA ARG A 439 1.09 -29.59 -24.96
C ARG A 439 2.05 -28.96 -25.96
N GLN A 440 2.21 -27.64 -25.93
CA GLN A 440 3.14 -26.91 -26.78
C GLN A 440 4.60 -27.29 -26.51
N VAL A 441 5.01 -27.42 -25.21
CA VAL A 441 6.33 -27.91 -24.84
C VAL A 441 6.57 -29.32 -25.38
N GLY A 442 5.59 -30.22 -25.25
CA GLY A 442 5.68 -31.57 -25.78
C GLY A 442 5.92 -31.60 -27.29
N ALA A 443 5.15 -30.80 -28.05
CA ALA A 443 5.29 -30.68 -29.49
C ALA A 443 6.63 -30.06 -29.93
N SER A 444 7.03 -28.95 -29.31
CA SER A 444 8.28 -28.26 -29.65
C SER A 444 9.51 -29.08 -29.28
N ARG A 445 9.47 -29.90 -28.21
CA ARG A 445 10.53 -30.84 -27.89
C ARG A 445 10.75 -31.86 -29.02
N ILE A 446 9.64 -32.46 -29.51
CA ILE A 446 9.72 -33.42 -30.59
C ILE A 446 10.19 -32.77 -31.89
N ALA A 447 9.71 -31.55 -32.19
CA ALA A 447 10.14 -30.79 -33.37
C ALA A 447 11.63 -30.51 -33.34
N ARG A 448 12.15 -29.99 -32.19
CA ARG A 448 13.58 -29.74 -32.00
C ARG A 448 14.43 -31.01 -32.19
N GLU A 449 13.98 -32.14 -31.62
CA GLU A 449 14.70 -33.41 -31.74
C GLU A 449 14.75 -33.88 -33.20
N LYS A 450 13.65 -33.74 -33.95
CA LYS A 450 13.57 -34.12 -35.38
C LYS A 450 14.39 -33.18 -36.27
N GLU A 451 14.35 -31.89 -36.04
CA GLU A 451 15.19 -30.92 -36.79
C GLU A 451 16.67 -31.11 -36.50
N ALA A 452 17.06 -31.46 -35.28
CA ALA A 452 18.45 -31.80 -34.96
C ALA A 452 18.94 -33.05 -35.70
N GLN A 453 18.10 -34.12 -35.74
CA GLN A 453 18.41 -35.34 -36.51
C GLN A 453 18.49 -35.04 -38.01
N ASN A 454 17.58 -34.19 -38.51
CA ASN A 454 17.49 -33.83 -39.92
C ASN A 454 18.73 -33.02 -40.34
N TYR A 455 19.05 -31.98 -39.55
CA TYR A 455 20.27 -31.17 -39.80
C TYR A 455 21.54 -32.05 -39.83
N ALA A 456 21.74 -32.94 -38.86
CA ALA A 456 22.91 -33.81 -38.82
C ALA A 456 23.03 -34.70 -40.07
N ALA A 457 21.91 -35.30 -40.52
CA ALA A 457 21.89 -36.10 -41.76
C ALA A 457 22.19 -35.23 -43.00
N GLN A 458 21.69 -34.03 -43.08
CA GLN A 458 21.94 -33.11 -44.22
C GLN A 458 23.38 -32.57 -44.20
N GLU A 459 23.98 -32.37 -43.05
CA GLU A 459 25.39 -31.96 -42.90
C GLU A 459 26.32 -33.04 -43.47
N GLU A 460 26.08 -34.31 -43.19
CA GLU A 460 26.82 -35.42 -43.79
C GLU A 460 26.68 -35.48 -45.32
N ARG A 461 25.44 -35.32 -45.84
CA ARG A 461 25.15 -35.26 -47.26
C ARG A 461 25.78 -34.05 -47.95
N TYR A 462 25.81 -32.89 -47.30
CA TYR A 462 26.50 -31.71 -47.78
C TYR A 462 28.00 -31.91 -47.89
N ALA A 463 28.58 -32.57 -46.88
CA ALA A 463 30.00 -32.97 -46.95
C ALA A 463 30.33 -33.88 -48.14
N ALA A 464 29.40 -34.79 -48.49
CA ALA A 464 29.46 -35.66 -49.65
C ALA A 464 29.13 -34.99 -51.01
N GLY A 465 28.75 -33.71 -51.02
CA GLY A 465 28.37 -32.96 -52.24
C GLY A 465 26.99 -33.29 -52.80
N GLN A 466 26.10 -33.89 -52.02
CA GLN A 466 24.76 -34.34 -52.42
C GLN A 466 23.64 -33.32 -52.10
N VAL A 467 23.94 -32.23 -51.44
CA VAL A 467 23.00 -31.19 -51.01
C VAL A 467 23.58 -29.84 -51.35
N SER A 468 22.76 -28.86 -51.74
CA SER A 468 23.14 -27.53 -52.09
C SER A 468 23.52 -26.67 -50.86
N THR A 469 24.28 -25.58 -51.10
CA THR A 469 24.57 -24.57 -50.07
C THR A 469 23.26 -23.97 -49.49
N HIS A 470 22.31 -23.69 -50.35
CA HIS A 470 21.00 -23.17 -49.94
C HIS A 470 20.27 -24.12 -48.96
N ASP A 471 20.21 -25.39 -49.28
CA ASP A 471 19.52 -26.36 -48.44
C ASP A 471 20.15 -26.51 -47.05
N ILE A 472 21.49 -26.56 -46.95
CA ILE A 472 22.15 -26.67 -45.64
C ILE A 472 21.95 -25.44 -44.79
N LEU A 473 21.90 -24.23 -45.41
CA LEU A 473 21.58 -22.99 -44.69
C LEU A 473 20.15 -22.99 -44.17
N ASP A 474 19.18 -23.48 -44.94
CA ASP A 474 17.79 -23.63 -44.52
C ASP A 474 17.66 -24.60 -43.32
N TYR A 475 18.32 -25.76 -43.38
CA TYR A 475 18.32 -26.71 -42.22
C TYR A 475 19.00 -26.15 -40.98
N GLN A 476 20.05 -25.34 -41.12
CA GLN A 476 20.65 -24.63 -40.00
C GLN A 476 19.69 -23.63 -39.35
N GLU A 477 18.90 -22.91 -40.16
CA GLU A 477 17.92 -21.96 -39.68
C GLU A 477 16.75 -22.66 -38.97
N ARG A 478 16.21 -23.73 -39.58
CA ARG A 478 15.14 -24.54 -38.97
C ARG A 478 15.55 -25.12 -37.63
N LEU A 479 16.77 -25.62 -37.51
CA LEU A 479 17.28 -26.13 -36.22
C LEU A 479 17.35 -25.00 -35.19
N ALA A 480 17.94 -23.86 -35.53
CA ALA A 480 18.03 -22.72 -34.61
C ALA A 480 16.65 -22.23 -34.14
N GLN A 481 15.67 -22.16 -35.07
CA GLN A 481 14.31 -21.79 -34.73
C GLN A 481 13.63 -22.84 -33.82
N ALA A 482 13.80 -24.13 -34.10
CA ALA A 482 13.24 -25.21 -33.27
C ALA A 482 13.86 -25.26 -31.87
N GLU A 483 15.16 -24.94 -31.73
CA GLU A 483 15.84 -24.77 -30.44
C GLU A 483 15.22 -23.61 -29.63
N LEU A 484 15.02 -22.44 -30.28
CA LEU A 484 14.39 -21.26 -29.67
C LEU A 484 12.94 -21.52 -29.25
N ASP A 485 12.14 -22.17 -30.13
CA ASP A 485 10.73 -22.46 -29.87
C ASP A 485 10.56 -23.43 -28.69
N TYR A 486 11.46 -24.40 -28.56
CA TYR A 486 11.47 -25.32 -27.41
C TYR A 486 11.75 -24.59 -26.10
N ILE A 487 12.82 -23.79 -26.05
CA ILE A 487 13.16 -23.02 -24.83
C ILE A 487 12.06 -22.04 -24.47
N LYS A 488 11.52 -21.33 -25.47
CA LYS A 488 10.40 -20.42 -25.25
C LYS A 488 9.18 -21.16 -24.68
N GLY A 489 8.79 -22.28 -25.27
CA GLY A 489 7.66 -23.08 -24.78
C GLY A 489 7.88 -23.53 -23.33
N LEU A 490 9.08 -23.96 -22.97
CA LEU A 490 9.43 -24.36 -21.61
C LEU A 490 9.29 -23.22 -20.60
N ILE A 491 9.75 -22.03 -20.97
CA ILE A 491 9.65 -20.83 -20.13
C ILE A 491 8.18 -20.39 -20.02
N ASP A 492 7.45 -20.31 -21.13
CA ASP A 492 6.03 -19.92 -21.16
C ASP A 492 5.16 -20.88 -20.32
N TYR A 493 5.47 -22.17 -20.27
CA TYR A 493 4.81 -23.14 -19.39
C TYR A 493 5.06 -22.80 -17.91
N ASN A 494 6.30 -22.52 -17.52
CA ASN A 494 6.61 -22.15 -16.14
C ASN A 494 5.97 -20.81 -15.73
N ILE A 495 5.91 -19.85 -16.65
CA ILE A 495 5.17 -18.59 -16.44
C ILE A 495 3.68 -18.84 -16.26
N ALA A 496 3.09 -19.75 -17.06
CA ALA A 496 1.68 -20.12 -16.90
C ALA A 496 1.38 -20.75 -15.53
N LEU A 497 2.29 -21.55 -14.99
CA LEU A 497 2.19 -22.08 -13.61
C LEU A 497 2.25 -20.97 -12.55
N ILE A 498 3.17 -20.01 -12.70
CA ILE A 498 3.26 -18.85 -11.80
C ILE A 498 1.98 -18.03 -11.82
N ASP A 499 1.45 -17.76 -13.01
CA ASP A 499 0.21 -17.03 -13.20
C ASP A 499 -0.99 -17.76 -12.60
N LEU A 500 -1.04 -19.09 -12.73
CA LEU A 500 -2.06 -19.91 -12.09
C LEU A 500 -1.96 -19.83 -10.57
N ASP A 501 -0.77 -19.97 -10.00
CA ASP A 501 -0.54 -19.86 -8.54
C ASP A 501 -0.97 -18.49 -8.02
N LYS A 502 -0.67 -17.42 -8.75
CA LYS A 502 -1.12 -16.07 -8.46
C LYS A 502 -2.64 -15.96 -8.50
N SER A 503 -3.29 -16.49 -9.53
CA SER A 503 -4.76 -16.44 -9.69
C SER A 503 -5.51 -17.22 -8.61
N GLN A 504 -4.85 -18.21 -7.99
CA GLN A 504 -5.37 -18.99 -6.87
C GLN A 504 -5.05 -18.36 -5.50
N GLY A 505 -4.20 -17.32 -5.43
CA GLY A 505 -3.73 -16.77 -4.16
C GLY A 505 -2.65 -17.62 -3.45
N LEU A 506 -2.05 -18.59 -4.14
CA LEU A 506 -1.12 -19.57 -3.55
C LEU A 506 0.36 -19.18 -3.67
N THR A 507 0.67 -18.04 -4.27
CA THR A 507 2.08 -17.62 -4.52
C THR A 507 2.92 -17.65 -3.25
N LEU A 508 2.42 -17.17 -2.12
CA LEU A 508 3.17 -17.14 -0.85
C LEU A 508 3.35 -18.55 -0.29
N ALA A 509 2.28 -19.34 -0.23
CA ALA A 509 2.30 -20.69 0.32
C ALA A 509 3.26 -21.62 -0.46
N LYS A 510 3.21 -21.57 -1.79
CA LYS A 510 4.09 -22.40 -2.64
C LYS A 510 5.56 -21.99 -2.59
N ASN A 511 5.88 -20.77 -2.18
CA ASN A 511 7.27 -20.32 -2.00
C ASN A 511 7.68 -20.30 -0.52
N ASN A 512 6.89 -20.88 0.41
CA ASN A 512 7.16 -20.93 1.85
C ASN A 512 7.38 -19.55 2.47
N ILE A 513 6.67 -18.52 1.97
CA ILE A 513 6.78 -17.15 2.46
C ILE A 513 5.74 -16.95 3.55
N ILE A 514 6.21 -16.68 4.77
CA ILE A 514 5.38 -16.30 5.92
C ILE A 514 5.56 -14.81 6.13
N LEU A 515 4.45 -14.07 6.08
CA LEU A 515 4.46 -12.65 6.39
C LEU A 515 4.24 -12.51 7.91
N GLU A 516 5.21 -11.91 8.60
CA GLU A 516 5.05 -11.51 10.00
C GLU A 516 4.01 -10.38 10.06
N GLU A 517 3.03 -10.51 10.96
CA GLU A 517 1.93 -9.57 11.18
C GLU A 517 2.39 -8.26 11.83
#